data_166e421fea767eb2736d4a55dbbc42ff
#
_entry.id   166e421fea767eb2736d4a55dbbc42ff
#
_cell.length_a   1.000
_cell.length_b   1.000
_cell.length_c   1.000
_cell.angle_alpha   90.00
_cell.angle_beta   90.00
_cell.angle_gamma   90.00
#
_symmetry.space_group_name_H-M   'P 1'
#
loop_
_entity.id
_entity.type
_entity.pdbx_description
1 polymer ?
#
loop_
_entity_poly.entity_id
_entity_poly.type
_entity_poly.pdbx_seq_one_letter_code
_entity_poly.pdbx_strand_id
1 'polypeptide(L)' 'QLPEQQRLIIQMRDVEHYEFEEIAKVLEMNETAIRVALSRARKTIRERMTKTHNYGIQ' A
#
# COMPACT_ATOMS: atom_id res chain seq x y z
N GLN A 1 -2.36 -12.01 -1.07
CA GLN A 1 -3.32 -10.90 -1.22
C GLN A 1 -3.17 -9.90 -0.10
N LEU A 2 -3.44 -8.66 -0.44
CA LEU A 2 -3.36 -7.59 0.54
C LEU A 2 -4.67 -7.48 1.31
N PRO A 3 -4.60 -7.13 2.60
CA PRO A 3 -5.82 -6.75 3.31
C PRO A 3 -6.52 -5.61 2.59
N GLU A 4 -7.84 -5.60 2.70
CA GLU A 4 -8.63 -4.58 2.01
C GLU A 4 -8.20 -3.17 2.37
N GLN A 5 -7.89 -2.95 3.65
CA GLN A 5 -7.47 -1.61 4.09
C GLN A 5 -6.19 -1.17 3.40
N GLN A 6 -5.24 -2.07 3.26
CA GLN A 6 -3.97 -1.73 2.61
C GLN A 6 -4.17 -1.44 1.14
N ARG A 7 -5.03 -2.21 0.48
CA ARG A 7 -5.35 -1.96 -0.92
C ARG A 7 -6.00 -0.59 -1.11
N LEU A 8 -6.91 -0.24 -0.21
CA LEU A 8 -7.59 1.03 -0.27
C LEU A 8 -6.61 2.19 -0.08
N ILE A 9 -5.70 2.05 0.87
CA ILE A 9 -4.70 3.08 1.12
C ILE A 9 -3.80 3.28 -0.09
N ILE A 10 -3.36 2.19 -0.70
CA ILE A 10 -2.54 2.29 -1.91
C ILE A 10 -3.29 2.98 -3.02
N GLN A 11 -4.55 2.62 -3.22
CA GLN A 11 -5.34 3.23 -4.26
C GLN A 11 -5.48 4.73 -4.03
N MET A 12 -5.78 5.13 -2.80
CA MET A 12 -5.96 6.54 -2.50
C MET A 12 -4.65 7.31 -2.67
N ARG A 13 -3.54 6.71 -2.31
CA ARG A 13 -2.26 7.41 -2.37
C ARG A 13 -1.65 7.38 -3.77
N ASP A 14 -1.61 6.22 -4.39
CA ASP A 14 -0.89 6.06 -5.64
C ASP A 14 -1.73 6.35 -6.88
N VAL A 15 -3.03 6.10 -6.81
CA VAL A 15 -3.91 6.33 -7.95
C VAL A 15 -4.59 7.68 -7.86
N GLU A 16 -5.12 8.02 -6.69
CA GLU A 16 -5.89 9.25 -6.52
C GLU A 16 -5.08 10.40 -5.95
N HIS A 17 -3.85 10.12 -5.53
CA HIS A 17 -2.90 11.15 -5.08
C HIS A 17 -3.37 11.93 -3.85
N TYR A 18 -4.09 11.27 -2.96
CA TYR A 18 -4.48 11.90 -1.71
C TYR A 18 -3.26 12.05 -0.81
N GLU A 19 -3.26 13.11 -0.03
CA GLU A 19 -2.24 13.28 0.99
C GLU A 19 -2.53 12.36 2.17
N PHE A 20 -1.46 12.03 2.92
CA PHE A 20 -1.64 11.17 4.09
C PHE A 20 -2.69 11.73 5.05
N GLU A 21 -2.70 13.04 5.22
CA GLU A 21 -3.65 13.69 6.10
C GLU A 21 -5.08 13.43 5.64
N GLU A 22 -5.31 13.49 4.35
CA GLU A 22 -6.64 13.26 3.80
C GLU A 22 -7.06 11.82 3.96
N ILE A 23 -6.14 10.90 3.70
CA ILE A 23 -6.43 9.47 3.86
C ILE A 23 -6.75 9.17 5.32
N ALA A 24 -5.98 9.76 6.23
CA ALA A 24 -6.21 9.56 7.65
C ALA A 24 -7.60 9.99 8.07
N LYS A 25 -8.06 11.12 7.54
CA LYS A 25 -9.40 11.61 7.85
C LYS A 25 -10.48 10.70 7.29
N VAL A 26 -10.31 10.26 6.05
CA VAL A 26 -11.32 9.44 5.39
C VAL A 26 -11.45 8.09 6.10
N LEU A 27 -10.32 7.50 6.47
CA LEU A 27 -10.32 6.17 7.06
C LEU A 27 -10.36 6.20 8.58
N GLU A 28 -10.37 7.39 9.18
CA GLU A 28 -10.39 7.57 10.64
C GLU A 28 -9.20 6.87 11.28
N MET A 29 -8.03 7.07 10.70
CA MET A 29 -6.77 6.55 11.20
C MET A 29 -5.81 7.71 11.40
N ASN A 30 -4.75 7.50 12.18
CA ASN A 30 -3.73 8.53 12.26
C ASN A 30 -2.71 8.34 11.13
N GLU A 31 -1.93 9.39 10.87
CA GLU A 31 -0.99 9.36 9.75
C GLU A 31 0.07 8.30 9.91
N THR A 32 0.51 8.06 11.14
CA THR A 32 1.53 7.05 11.39
C THR A 32 1.00 5.68 10.96
N ALA A 33 -0.23 5.37 11.30
CA ALA A 33 -0.84 4.11 10.91
C ALA A 33 -0.96 4.00 9.39
N ILE A 34 -1.29 5.11 8.73
CA ILE A 34 -1.37 5.13 7.26
C ILE A 34 -0.01 4.82 6.66
N ARG A 35 1.05 5.45 7.16
CA ARG A 35 2.39 5.23 6.64
C ARG A 35 2.85 3.80 6.85
N VAL A 36 2.56 3.23 8.01
CA VAL A 36 2.92 1.85 8.29
C VAL A 36 2.20 0.90 7.36
N ALA A 37 0.90 1.11 7.19
CA ALA A 37 0.10 0.26 6.31
C ALA A 37 0.59 0.35 4.88
N LEU A 38 0.90 1.55 4.41
CA LEU A 38 1.40 1.75 3.05
C LEU A 38 2.75 1.08 2.86
N SER A 39 3.63 1.22 3.84
CA SER A 39 4.95 0.60 3.78
C SER A 39 4.84 -0.91 3.70
N ARG A 40 3.98 -1.50 4.53
CA ARG A 40 3.77 -2.95 4.53
C ARG A 40 3.16 -3.43 3.22
N ALA A 41 2.21 -2.67 2.70
CA ALA A 41 1.56 -3.04 1.45
C ALA A 41 2.57 -3.02 0.30
N ARG A 42 3.39 -1.99 0.24
CA ARG A 42 4.39 -1.90 -0.82
C ARG A 42 5.45 -2.99 -0.70
N LYS A 43 5.81 -3.35 0.53
CA LYS A 43 6.75 -4.44 0.74
C LYS A 43 6.18 -5.75 0.24
N THR A 44 4.91 -6.03 0.54
CA THR A 44 4.26 -7.25 0.08
C THR A 44 4.21 -7.30 -1.44
N ILE A 45 3.86 -6.20 -2.06
CA ILE A 45 3.79 -6.13 -3.52
C ILE A 45 5.17 -6.36 -4.12
N ARG A 46 6.18 -5.71 -3.54
CA ARG A 46 7.54 -5.86 -4.04
C ARG A 46 8.01 -7.30 -3.94
N GLU A 47 7.70 -7.96 -2.82
CA GLU A 47 8.11 -9.35 -2.66
C GLU A 47 7.45 -10.26 -3.69
N ARG A 48 6.18 -10.01 -3.96
CA ARG A 48 5.48 -10.80 -4.98
C ARG A 48 6.07 -10.54 -6.35
N MET A 49 6.32 -9.29 -6.68
CA MET A 49 6.89 -8.95 -7.97
C MET A 49 8.28 -9.51 -8.12
N THR A 50 9.06 -9.48 -7.06
CA THR A 50 10.41 -10.03 -7.10
C THR A 50 10.37 -11.52 -7.35
N LYS A 51 9.48 -12.22 -6.67
CA LYS A 51 9.34 -13.65 -6.90
C LYS A 51 8.95 -13.95 -8.33
N THR A 52 7.96 -13.22 -8.82
CA THR A 52 7.48 -13.39 -10.19
C THR A 52 8.59 -13.09 -11.17
N HIS A 53 9.32 -12.03 -10.92
CA HIS A 53 10.40 -11.60 -11.80
C HIS A 53 11.51 -12.65 -11.84
N ASN A 54 11.92 -13.12 -10.68
CA ASN A 54 12.96 -14.14 -10.62
C ASN A 54 12.54 -15.40 -11.35
N TYR A 55 11.29 -15.77 -11.14
CA TYR A 55 10.75 -16.97 -11.77
C TYR A 55 10.74 -16.84 -13.28
N GLY A 56 10.35 -15.65 -13.75
CA GLY A 56 10.27 -15.41 -15.18
C GLY A 56 11.62 -15.30 -15.86
N ILE A 57 12.62 -14.84 -15.14
CA ILE A 57 13.95 -14.68 -15.70
C ILE A 57 14.62 -16.01 -15.92
N GLN A 58 14.35 -16.93 -15.05
CA GLN A 58 14.92 -18.26 -15.18
C GLN A 58 14.14 -19.10 -16.18
#